data_d1862da6b310f95a5490ac4460afa7d4
#
_entry.id   d1862da6b310f95a5490ac4460afa7d4
#
_cell.length_a   1.000
_cell.length_b   1.000
_cell.length_c   1.000
_cell.angle_alpha   90.00
_cell.angle_beta   90.00
_cell.angle_gamma   90.00
#
_symmetry.space_group_name_H-M   'P 1'
#
loop_
_entity.id
_entity.type
_entity.pdbx_description
1 polymer ?
#
loop_
_entity_poly.entity_id
_entity_poly.type
_entity_poly.pdbx_seq_one_letter_code
_entity_poly.pdbx_strand_id
1 'polypeptide(L)'
;YIPNYDEGHIGGSPDLDFVSYTRYMVYGDNEGIGRRGYRVGNPLRIAFANDFFRPVQGTYGVMELQPGQVNWGSINPQPLPGAVRLWLWSVFAGGSAFICTYRYRQPLYGTEQYHYGIVNTDGTTITPGGREFEQFIKEVKQLRTQAKARDVKPADYQARRTAILFNHENAWSIERQKQNRTWNTMAHIDKYYRTLKSFGAPVDIINESKDLSQYPVVIAPAYQMADKALADRWNEYVRNGGNLVLTCRTAQKDRYGRLPEAPFGSLIYDLTGNEMEFYDLLLPEEPGKFVMDGKEYTWNSWGEILKPGKDCQSWGCLLYTSPSPRDKRQSR
;
A
#
# COMPACT_ATOMS: atom_id res chain seq x y z
N TYR A 1 -5.64 8.61 2.63
CA TYR A 1 -6.98 8.08 2.95
C TYR A 1 -7.08 6.69 2.38
N ILE A 2 -7.19 5.69 3.22
CA ILE A 2 -7.47 4.33 2.78
C ILE A 2 -8.97 4.18 2.87
N PRO A 3 -9.59 3.67 1.81
CA PRO A 3 -11.00 3.36 1.88
C PRO A 3 -11.26 2.40 3.05
N ASN A 4 -12.29 2.65 3.81
CA ASN A 4 -12.76 1.77 4.87
C ASN A 4 -13.46 0.51 4.31
N TYR A 5 -12.87 -0.10 3.28
CA TYR A 5 -13.42 -1.32 2.70
C TYR A 5 -12.60 -2.50 3.17
N ASP A 6 -13.26 -3.37 3.87
CA ASP A 6 -12.83 -4.74 4.04
C ASP A 6 -13.38 -5.54 2.85
N GLU A 7 -12.55 -6.31 2.19
CA GLU A 7 -12.99 -7.22 1.13
C GLU A 7 -14.10 -8.17 1.60
N GLY A 8 -14.09 -8.53 2.89
CA GLY A 8 -15.11 -9.39 3.47
C GLY A 8 -16.46 -8.72 3.70
N HIS A 9 -16.52 -7.37 3.78
CA HIS A 9 -17.73 -6.66 4.15
C HIS A 9 -18.39 -5.94 2.97
N ILE A 10 -17.67 -5.05 2.29
CA ILE A 10 -18.26 -4.20 1.25
C ILE A 10 -17.64 -4.45 -0.11
N GLY A 11 -16.30 -4.39 -0.20
CA GLY A 11 -15.61 -4.47 -1.49
C GLY A 11 -15.66 -5.84 -2.15
N GLY A 12 -15.88 -6.91 -1.39
CA GLY A 12 -16.02 -8.28 -1.88
C GLY A 12 -17.48 -8.75 -1.98
N SER A 13 -18.46 -7.87 -1.72
CA SER A 13 -19.86 -8.26 -1.77
C SER A 13 -20.29 -8.73 -3.17
N PRO A 14 -20.90 -9.92 -3.30
CA PRO A 14 -21.45 -10.38 -4.57
C PRO A 14 -22.62 -9.52 -5.06
N ASP A 15 -23.15 -8.67 -4.19
CA ASP A 15 -24.27 -7.76 -4.51
C ASP A 15 -23.81 -6.46 -5.20
N LEU A 16 -22.48 -6.25 -5.31
CA LEU A 16 -21.93 -5.08 -6.00
C LEU A 16 -21.45 -5.45 -7.41
N ASP A 17 -21.80 -4.63 -8.39
CA ASP A 17 -21.34 -4.81 -9.78
C ASP A 17 -19.83 -4.50 -9.94
N PHE A 18 -19.32 -3.54 -9.18
CA PHE A 18 -17.93 -3.13 -9.18
C PHE A 18 -17.55 -2.37 -7.92
N VAL A 19 -16.27 -2.22 -7.69
CA VAL A 19 -15.70 -1.34 -6.66
C VAL A 19 -15.13 -0.08 -7.30
N SER A 20 -15.13 1.01 -6.54
CA SER A 20 -14.57 2.28 -7.01
C SER A 20 -13.91 3.04 -5.89
N TYR A 21 -13.04 3.98 -6.26
CA TYR A 21 -12.42 4.89 -5.30
C TYR A 21 -12.53 6.34 -5.74
N THR A 22 -12.37 7.25 -4.80
CA THR A 22 -12.25 8.69 -4.99
C THR A 22 -10.80 9.11 -4.82
N ARG A 23 -10.31 9.98 -5.73
CA ARG A 23 -8.93 10.46 -5.64
C ARG A 23 -8.80 11.94 -5.94
N TYR A 24 -8.34 12.65 -4.91
CA TYR A 24 -7.87 14.03 -4.99
C TYR A 24 -6.36 14.04 -4.78
N MET A 25 -5.65 14.67 -5.69
CA MET A 25 -4.18 14.64 -5.74
C MET A 25 -3.54 15.89 -5.18
N VAL A 26 -4.24 17.03 -5.30
CA VAL A 26 -3.74 18.35 -4.97
C VAL A 26 -4.70 19.04 -4.01
N TYR A 27 -4.39 19.01 -2.72
CA TYR A 27 -5.11 19.67 -1.63
C TYR A 27 -4.17 19.84 -0.44
N GLY A 28 -3.86 21.07 -0.04
CA GLY A 28 -2.91 21.34 1.04
C GLY A 28 -1.44 21.27 0.61
N ASP A 29 -0.59 21.17 1.58
CA ASP A 29 0.86 21.05 1.50
C ASP A 29 1.34 19.60 1.26
N ASN A 30 0.52 18.86 0.57
CA ASN A 30 0.75 17.45 0.33
C ASN A 30 2.09 17.13 -0.32
N GLU A 31 2.60 15.98 0.10
CA GLU A 31 3.79 15.30 -0.36
C GLU A 31 3.88 15.17 -1.88
N GLY A 32 4.26 16.24 -2.54
CA GLY A 32 4.61 16.19 -3.96
C GLY A 32 6.11 15.96 -4.11
N ILE A 33 6.48 15.35 -5.22
CA ILE A 33 7.89 15.18 -5.58
C ILE A 33 8.43 16.49 -6.16
N GLY A 34 9.50 17.02 -5.55
CA GLY A 34 10.16 18.23 -5.99
C GLY A 34 9.48 19.55 -5.59
N ARG A 35 10.10 20.67 -5.95
CA ARG A 35 9.73 22.02 -5.50
C ARG A 35 8.28 22.46 -5.81
N ARG A 36 7.65 21.89 -6.83
CA ARG A 36 6.26 22.16 -7.21
C ARG A 36 5.37 20.93 -7.10
N GLY A 37 5.84 19.88 -6.44
CA GLY A 37 5.14 18.61 -6.34
C GLY A 37 3.77 18.70 -5.69
N TYR A 38 3.57 19.66 -4.79
CA TYR A 38 2.27 19.94 -4.18
C TYR A 38 1.16 20.31 -5.19
N ARG A 39 1.53 20.69 -6.43
CA ARG A 39 0.60 20.99 -7.54
C ARG A 39 0.45 19.84 -8.54
N VAL A 40 1.08 18.71 -8.29
CA VAL A 40 0.97 17.49 -9.12
C VAL A 40 0.51 16.30 -8.25
N GLY A 41 0.86 16.33 -6.97
CA GLY A 41 0.61 15.25 -6.03
C GLY A 41 1.62 14.11 -6.14
N ASN A 42 1.46 13.12 -5.29
CA ASN A 42 2.32 11.94 -5.28
C ASN A 42 1.76 10.86 -6.23
N PRO A 43 2.48 10.50 -7.31
CA PRO A 43 1.98 9.55 -8.31
C PRO A 43 1.70 8.15 -7.73
N LEU A 44 2.39 7.76 -6.66
CA LEU A 44 2.16 6.48 -6.01
C LEU A 44 0.78 6.36 -5.34
N ARG A 45 0.10 7.48 -5.06
CA ARG A 45 -1.26 7.45 -4.50
C ARG A 45 -2.28 6.85 -5.46
N ILE A 46 -2.19 7.18 -6.75
CA ILE A 46 -3.05 6.57 -7.79
C ILE A 46 -2.63 5.12 -8.00
N ALA A 47 -1.33 4.86 -8.12
CA ALA A 47 -0.83 3.50 -8.31
C ALA A 47 -1.25 2.57 -7.17
N PHE A 48 -1.12 3.01 -5.92
CA PHE A 48 -1.56 2.25 -4.74
C PHE A 48 -3.07 1.96 -4.78
N ALA A 49 -3.89 2.96 -5.09
CA ALA A 49 -5.33 2.77 -5.19
C ALA A 49 -5.70 1.78 -6.31
N ASN A 50 -5.08 1.89 -7.48
CA ASN A 50 -5.28 0.92 -8.56
C ASN A 50 -4.93 -0.51 -8.12
N ASP A 51 -3.77 -0.68 -7.47
CA ASP A 51 -3.25 -1.97 -7.03
C ASP A 51 -4.03 -2.55 -5.83
N PHE A 52 -4.75 -1.69 -5.09
CA PHE A 52 -5.64 -2.09 -4.00
C PHE A 52 -7.04 -2.51 -4.52
N PHE A 53 -7.64 -1.71 -5.42
CA PHE A 53 -9.02 -1.96 -5.85
C PHE A 53 -9.13 -3.00 -6.96
N ARG A 54 -8.11 -3.12 -7.83
CA ARG A 54 -8.13 -4.10 -8.92
C ARG A 54 -8.35 -5.54 -8.46
N PRO A 55 -7.68 -6.06 -7.41
CA PRO A 55 -7.83 -7.46 -7.01
C PRO A 55 -9.12 -7.75 -6.25
N VAL A 56 -9.90 -6.76 -5.82
CA VAL A 56 -11.13 -6.98 -5.05
C VAL A 56 -12.12 -7.81 -5.85
N GLN A 57 -12.54 -7.33 -7.03
CA GLN A 57 -13.50 -8.01 -7.92
C GLN A 57 -13.02 -8.10 -9.37
N GLY A 58 -11.79 -7.68 -9.67
CA GLY A 58 -11.25 -7.64 -11.03
C GLY A 58 -11.69 -6.42 -11.84
N THR A 59 -12.89 -5.90 -11.61
CA THR A 59 -13.40 -4.66 -12.22
C THR A 59 -13.44 -3.55 -11.20
N TYR A 60 -12.83 -2.41 -11.50
CA TYR A 60 -12.87 -1.24 -10.66
C TYR A 60 -12.88 0.06 -11.46
N GLY A 61 -13.23 1.16 -10.81
CA GLY A 61 -13.21 2.48 -11.41
C GLY A 61 -12.85 3.60 -10.45
N VAL A 62 -12.76 4.80 -10.98
CA VAL A 62 -12.65 6.03 -10.18
C VAL A 62 -13.97 6.76 -10.24
N MET A 63 -14.62 6.93 -9.08
CA MET A 63 -15.89 7.63 -8.98
C MET A 63 -15.70 9.14 -9.00
N GLU A 64 -14.63 9.62 -8.36
CA GLU A 64 -14.29 11.03 -8.35
C GLU A 64 -12.79 11.21 -8.57
N LEU A 65 -12.41 11.74 -9.72
CA LEU A 65 -11.07 12.25 -9.96
C LEU A 65 -11.10 13.77 -9.99
N GLN A 66 -10.13 14.39 -9.36
CA GLN A 66 -9.99 15.84 -9.26
C GLN A 66 -9.85 16.50 -10.64
N PRO A 67 -10.74 17.44 -11.05
CA PRO A 67 -10.64 18.11 -12.33
C PRO A 67 -9.86 19.42 -12.28
N GLY A 68 -9.62 19.97 -11.10
CA GLY A 68 -9.01 21.28 -10.89
C GLY A 68 -8.83 21.59 -9.42
N GLN A 69 -8.97 22.86 -9.04
CA GLN A 69 -8.92 23.25 -7.63
C GLN A 69 -10.07 22.60 -6.84
N VAL A 70 -9.78 22.19 -5.63
CA VAL A 70 -10.80 21.88 -4.61
C VAL A 70 -11.02 23.13 -3.74
N ASN A 71 -11.92 23.04 -2.74
CA ASN A 71 -12.21 24.15 -1.84
C ASN A 71 -12.09 23.80 -0.35
N TRP A 72 -11.82 22.55 -0.05
CA TRP A 72 -11.83 21.99 1.31
C TRP A 72 -10.43 21.62 1.85
N GLY A 73 -9.40 21.77 1.05
CA GLY A 73 -8.02 21.57 1.50
C GLY A 73 -7.49 22.75 2.32
N SER A 74 -6.40 22.56 3.05
CA SER A 74 -5.70 23.63 3.77
C SER A 74 -5.15 24.72 2.85
N ILE A 75 -4.73 24.33 1.65
CA ILE A 75 -4.38 25.19 0.51
C ILE A 75 -4.92 24.52 -0.74
N ASN A 76 -5.58 25.27 -1.60
CA ASN A 76 -6.26 24.72 -2.79
C ASN A 76 -5.61 25.27 -4.08
N PRO A 77 -4.40 24.86 -4.44
CA PRO A 77 -3.74 25.37 -5.62
C PRO A 77 -4.33 24.77 -6.89
N GLN A 78 -4.24 25.53 -7.99
CA GLN A 78 -4.52 24.98 -9.31
C GLN A 78 -3.46 23.90 -9.64
N PRO A 79 -3.84 22.71 -10.09
CA PRO A 79 -2.92 21.73 -10.65
C PRO A 79 -2.04 22.33 -11.75
N LEU A 80 -0.80 21.88 -11.87
CA LEU A 80 0.06 22.28 -12.99
C LEU A 80 -0.55 21.83 -14.33
N PRO A 81 -0.36 22.57 -15.41
CA PRO A 81 -0.76 22.12 -16.74
C PRO A 81 -0.19 20.74 -17.05
N GLY A 82 -1.06 19.82 -17.48
CA GLY A 82 -0.74 18.43 -17.74
C GLY A 82 -0.92 17.48 -16.55
N ALA A 83 -1.11 17.99 -15.33
CA ALA A 83 -1.25 17.16 -14.13
C ALA A 83 -2.53 16.32 -14.15
N VAL A 84 -3.67 16.91 -14.51
CA VAL A 84 -4.95 16.22 -14.60
C VAL A 84 -4.88 15.11 -15.67
N ARG A 85 -4.31 15.41 -16.82
CA ARG A 85 -4.10 14.42 -17.89
C ARG A 85 -3.17 13.29 -17.46
N LEU A 86 -2.11 13.60 -16.71
CA LEU A 86 -1.21 12.58 -16.14
C LEU A 86 -1.96 11.65 -15.17
N TRP A 87 -2.83 12.19 -14.31
CA TRP A 87 -3.64 11.37 -13.40
C TRP A 87 -4.59 10.46 -14.15
N LEU A 88 -5.26 10.98 -15.19
CA LEU A 88 -6.15 10.20 -16.06
C LEU A 88 -5.41 9.01 -16.70
N TRP A 89 -4.22 9.26 -17.25
CA TRP A 89 -3.38 8.21 -17.82
C TRP A 89 -2.90 7.21 -16.77
N SER A 90 -2.58 7.66 -15.55
CA SER A 90 -2.17 6.79 -14.45
C SER A 90 -3.29 5.86 -13.99
N VAL A 91 -4.52 6.36 -13.94
CA VAL A 91 -5.72 5.57 -13.63
C VAL A 91 -5.98 4.55 -14.75
N PHE A 92 -5.97 5.00 -15.99
CA PHE A 92 -6.17 4.14 -17.16
C PHE A 92 -5.13 3.02 -17.26
N ALA A 93 -3.86 3.37 -17.08
CA ALA A 93 -2.76 2.41 -17.12
C ALA A 93 -2.85 1.35 -16.00
N GLY A 94 -3.49 1.67 -14.87
CA GLY A 94 -3.78 0.73 -13.79
C GLY A 94 -4.89 -0.28 -14.13
N GLY A 95 -5.58 -0.12 -15.26
CA GLY A 95 -6.65 -1.03 -15.70
C GLY A 95 -8.06 -0.64 -15.22
N SER A 96 -8.27 0.62 -14.85
CA SER A 96 -9.60 1.12 -14.48
C SER A 96 -10.59 1.01 -15.64
N ALA A 97 -11.78 0.50 -15.37
CA ALA A 97 -12.87 0.35 -16.36
C ALA A 97 -13.55 1.68 -16.70
N PHE A 98 -13.59 2.60 -15.75
CA PHE A 98 -14.19 3.93 -15.93
C PHE A 98 -13.51 4.97 -15.04
N ILE A 99 -13.60 6.23 -15.47
CA ILE A 99 -13.08 7.38 -14.73
C ILE A 99 -14.15 8.47 -14.74
N CYS A 100 -14.75 8.73 -13.59
CA CYS A 100 -15.64 9.86 -13.35
C CYS A 100 -14.89 10.99 -12.67
N THR A 101 -15.46 12.16 -12.70
CA THR A 101 -14.91 13.34 -12.04
C THR A 101 -15.94 14.02 -11.15
N TYR A 102 -15.50 14.58 -10.08
CA TYR A 102 -16.29 15.50 -9.30
C TYR A 102 -15.70 16.90 -9.46
N ARG A 103 -16.36 17.78 -10.20
CA ARG A 103 -17.72 17.71 -10.73
C ARG A 103 -17.77 18.21 -12.18
N TYR A 104 -18.94 18.12 -12.81
CA TYR A 104 -19.11 18.62 -14.18
C TYR A 104 -19.05 20.16 -14.23
N ARG A 105 -19.92 20.85 -13.47
CA ARG A 105 -20.02 22.31 -13.44
C ARG A 105 -19.63 22.85 -12.06
N GLN A 106 -18.84 23.93 -12.05
CA GLN A 106 -18.57 24.67 -10.82
C GLN A 106 -19.85 25.28 -10.26
N PRO A 107 -20.17 25.08 -8.96
CA PRO A 107 -21.44 25.54 -8.40
C PRO A 107 -21.49 27.04 -8.18
N LEU A 108 -22.70 27.60 -8.28
CA LEU A 108 -22.94 29.03 -8.11
C LEU A 108 -23.09 29.44 -6.63
N TYR A 109 -23.48 28.49 -5.78
CA TYR A 109 -23.78 28.72 -4.37
C TYR A 109 -23.49 27.45 -3.54
N GLY A 110 -23.59 27.58 -2.23
CA GLY A 110 -23.28 26.51 -1.28
C GLY A 110 -21.82 26.50 -0.87
N THR A 111 -21.41 25.50 -0.12
CA THR A 111 -20.08 25.43 0.48
C THR A 111 -18.96 25.11 -0.51
N GLU A 112 -19.32 24.62 -1.69
CA GLU A 112 -18.35 24.17 -2.72
C GLU A 112 -18.20 25.13 -3.92
N GLN A 113 -18.53 26.40 -3.74
CA GLN A 113 -18.47 27.41 -4.82
C GLN A 113 -17.09 27.50 -5.49
N TYR A 114 -16.01 27.25 -4.74
CA TYR A 114 -14.64 27.27 -5.26
C TYR A 114 -14.13 25.90 -5.72
N HIS A 115 -15.00 24.88 -5.72
CA HIS A 115 -14.63 23.58 -6.27
C HIS A 115 -14.81 23.59 -7.80
N TYR A 116 -13.72 23.48 -8.52
CA TYR A 116 -13.75 23.50 -9.98
C TYR A 116 -14.45 22.27 -10.56
N GLY A 117 -15.07 22.48 -11.72
CA GLY A 117 -15.64 21.41 -12.54
C GLY A 117 -14.91 21.25 -13.87
N ILE A 118 -15.48 20.44 -14.75
CA ILE A 118 -15.08 20.34 -16.16
C ILE A 118 -15.38 21.66 -16.89
N VAL A 119 -16.52 22.28 -16.54
CA VAL A 119 -16.90 23.61 -17.00
C VAL A 119 -17.04 24.59 -15.84
N ASN A 120 -16.88 25.86 -16.16
CA ASN A 120 -17.02 26.98 -15.23
C ASN A 120 -18.46 27.20 -14.76
N THR A 121 -18.64 28.25 -13.97
CA THR A 121 -19.94 28.66 -13.41
C THR A 121 -20.98 29.01 -14.49
N ASP A 122 -20.59 29.40 -15.69
CA ASP A 122 -21.47 29.64 -16.84
C ASP A 122 -22.05 28.35 -17.45
N GLY A 123 -21.47 27.18 -17.07
CA GLY A 123 -21.93 25.85 -17.53
C GLY A 123 -21.46 25.47 -18.93
N THR A 124 -20.68 26.32 -19.60
CA THR A 124 -20.26 26.14 -20.98
C THR A 124 -18.76 26.31 -21.22
N THR A 125 -18.12 27.25 -20.56
CA THR A 125 -16.68 27.49 -20.70
C THR A 125 -15.88 26.36 -20.07
N ILE A 126 -15.11 25.66 -20.89
CA ILE A 126 -14.30 24.52 -20.44
C ILE A 126 -13.11 25.03 -19.58
N THR A 127 -12.94 24.43 -18.39
CA THR A 127 -11.83 24.74 -17.48
C THR A 127 -10.48 24.20 -18.00
N PRO A 128 -9.34 24.62 -17.44
CA PRO A 128 -8.05 24.01 -17.77
C PRO A 128 -8.04 22.48 -17.61
N GLY A 129 -8.55 21.97 -16.50
CA GLY A 129 -8.66 20.53 -16.28
C GLY A 129 -9.66 19.86 -17.22
N GLY A 130 -10.77 20.52 -17.53
CA GLY A 130 -11.74 20.05 -18.53
C GLY A 130 -11.13 19.85 -19.91
N ARG A 131 -10.24 20.76 -20.34
CA ARG A 131 -9.47 20.58 -21.60
C ARG A 131 -8.53 19.38 -21.55
N GLU A 132 -7.95 19.10 -20.40
CA GLU A 132 -7.11 17.91 -20.20
C GLU A 132 -7.92 16.61 -20.25
N PHE A 133 -9.14 16.59 -19.70
CA PHE A 133 -10.08 15.48 -19.86
C PHE A 133 -10.46 15.27 -21.34
N GLU A 134 -10.79 16.34 -22.05
CA GLU A 134 -11.10 16.27 -23.49
C GLU A 134 -9.93 15.70 -24.30
N GLN A 135 -8.72 16.17 -24.02
CA GLN A 135 -7.51 15.69 -24.66
C GLN A 135 -7.26 14.21 -24.37
N PHE A 136 -7.37 13.80 -23.12
CA PHE A 136 -7.24 12.38 -22.72
C PHE A 136 -8.26 11.49 -23.46
N ILE A 137 -9.52 11.92 -23.55
CA ILE A 137 -10.58 11.16 -24.26
C ILE A 137 -10.22 10.98 -25.74
N LYS A 138 -9.72 12.03 -26.40
CA LYS A 138 -9.25 11.95 -27.79
C LYS A 138 -8.12 10.96 -27.95
N GLU A 139 -7.15 10.99 -27.05
CA GLU A 139 -5.98 10.10 -27.06
C GLU A 139 -6.37 8.63 -26.81
N VAL A 140 -7.25 8.36 -25.86
CA VAL A 140 -7.75 6.99 -25.60
C VAL A 140 -8.53 6.46 -26.80
N LYS A 141 -9.38 7.27 -27.44
CA LYS A 141 -10.07 6.88 -28.67
C LYS A 141 -9.08 6.53 -29.78
N GLN A 142 -8.07 7.35 -29.97
CA GLN A 142 -7.00 7.09 -30.97
C GLN A 142 -6.23 5.80 -30.64
N LEU A 143 -5.83 5.63 -29.37
CA LEU A 143 -5.13 4.40 -28.92
C LEU A 143 -5.97 3.15 -29.22
N ARG A 144 -7.27 3.17 -28.93
CA ARG A 144 -8.18 2.04 -29.19
C ARG A 144 -8.33 1.70 -30.67
N THR A 145 -8.17 2.65 -31.57
CA THR A 145 -8.19 2.39 -33.01
C THR A 145 -6.88 1.78 -33.51
N GLN A 146 -5.76 2.09 -32.85
CA GLN A 146 -4.41 1.67 -33.27
C GLN A 146 -3.95 0.38 -32.57
N ALA A 147 -4.36 0.19 -31.33
CA ALA A 147 -3.96 -0.96 -30.52
C ALA A 147 -5.01 -2.07 -30.59
N LYS A 148 -4.56 -3.28 -30.97
CA LYS A 148 -5.36 -4.49 -30.74
C LYS A 148 -5.28 -4.82 -29.25
N ALA A 149 -6.41 -4.85 -28.57
CA ALA A 149 -6.49 -5.31 -27.19
C ALA A 149 -5.94 -6.75 -27.09
N ARG A 150 -5.02 -6.97 -26.18
CA ARG A 150 -4.52 -8.30 -25.86
C ARG A 150 -4.93 -8.61 -24.42
N ASP A 151 -5.71 -9.66 -24.23
CA ASP A 151 -6.12 -10.11 -22.91
C ASP A 151 -5.03 -10.91 -22.19
N VAL A 152 -4.00 -11.30 -22.90
CA VAL A 152 -2.91 -12.12 -22.36
C VAL A 152 -1.81 -11.21 -21.81
N LYS A 153 -1.61 -11.28 -20.51
CA LYS A 153 -0.47 -10.62 -19.86
C LYS A 153 0.82 -11.31 -20.24
N PRO A 154 1.91 -10.57 -20.50
CA PRO A 154 3.21 -11.17 -20.76
C PRO A 154 3.63 -12.14 -19.65
N ALA A 155 4.29 -13.23 -20.00
CA ALA A 155 4.73 -14.23 -19.03
C ALA A 155 5.67 -13.65 -17.96
N ASP A 156 6.54 -12.71 -18.36
CA ASP A 156 7.43 -12.00 -17.45
C ASP A 156 6.68 -11.11 -16.44
N TYR A 157 5.51 -10.57 -16.82
CA TYR A 157 4.64 -9.84 -15.91
C TYR A 157 4.07 -10.77 -14.83
N GLN A 158 3.57 -11.94 -15.24
CA GLN A 158 3.04 -12.93 -14.29
C GLN A 158 4.13 -13.44 -13.34
N ALA A 159 5.32 -13.72 -13.85
CA ALA A 159 6.46 -14.20 -13.06
C ALA A 159 6.95 -13.20 -11.99
N ARG A 160 6.61 -11.93 -12.12
CA ARG A 160 7.02 -10.86 -11.20
C ARG A 160 5.88 -10.34 -10.33
N ARG A 161 4.66 -10.88 -10.46
CA ARG A 161 3.53 -10.46 -9.62
C ARG A 161 3.87 -10.66 -8.14
N THR A 162 3.64 -9.63 -7.37
CA THR A 162 3.86 -9.65 -5.92
C THR A 162 2.57 -9.24 -5.23
N ALA A 163 2.18 -9.97 -4.19
CA ALA A 163 1.10 -9.58 -3.33
C ALA A 163 1.61 -8.90 -2.06
N ILE A 164 0.92 -7.85 -1.62
CA ILE A 164 1.03 -7.32 -0.27
C ILE A 164 -0.26 -7.66 0.45
N LEU A 165 -0.16 -8.38 1.56
CA LEU A 165 -1.33 -8.68 2.39
C LEU A 165 -1.74 -7.45 3.19
N PHE A 166 -3.03 -7.16 3.15
CA PHE A 166 -3.67 -6.10 3.90
C PHE A 166 -4.97 -6.58 4.53
N ASN A 167 -5.19 -6.19 5.77
CA ASN A 167 -6.42 -6.47 6.50
C ASN A 167 -6.71 -5.27 7.42
N HIS A 168 -7.94 -4.73 7.35
CA HIS A 168 -8.33 -3.56 8.13
C HIS A 168 -8.33 -3.81 9.63
N GLU A 169 -8.81 -4.97 10.08
CA GLU A 169 -8.86 -5.31 11.52
C GLU A 169 -7.44 -5.36 12.09
N ASN A 170 -6.51 -5.92 11.33
CA ASN A 170 -5.10 -5.93 11.67
C ASN A 170 -4.53 -4.51 11.80
N ALA A 171 -4.80 -3.65 10.84
CA ALA A 171 -4.37 -2.25 10.88
C ALA A 171 -4.99 -1.51 12.07
N TRP A 172 -6.28 -1.68 12.33
CA TRP A 172 -6.97 -1.07 13.47
C TRP A 172 -6.44 -1.58 14.82
N SER A 173 -6.18 -2.89 14.94
CA SER A 173 -5.59 -3.46 16.16
C SER A 173 -4.24 -2.81 16.48
N ILE A 174 -3.38 -2.66 15.49
CA ILE A 174 -2.07 -2.02 15.67
C ILE A 174 -2.22 -0.53 16.01
N GLU A 175 -3.09 0.19 15.29
CA GLU A 175 -3.30 1.63 15.52
C GLU A 175 -3.87 1.94 16.92
N ARG A 176 -4.64 1.01 17.49
CA ARG A 176 -5.14 1.12 18.88
C ARG A 176 -4.07 0.87 19.93
N GLN A 177 -3.04 0.08 19.61
CA GLN A 177 -1.97 -0.30 20.51
C GLN A 177 -0.60 -0.19 19.81
N LYS A 178 -0.25 1.00 19.37
CA LYS A 178 0.96 1.29 18.60
C LYS A 178 2.25 0.90 19.34
N GLN A 179 2.27 1.05 20.66
CA GLN A 179 3.43 0.93 21.55
C GLN A 179 4.53 1.98 21.29
N ASN A 180 4.60 2.54 20.08
CA ASN A 180 5.48 3.63 19.72
C ASN A 180 4.65 4.76 19.08
N ARG A 181 4.79 6.00 19.59
CA ARG A 181 4.03 7.18 19.14
C ARG A 181 4.20 7.47 17.64
N THR A 182 5.33 7.08 17.08
CA THR A 182 5.67 7.32 15.66
C THR A 182 5.29 6.16 14.74
N TRP A 183 4.77 5.07 15.30
CA TRP A 183 4.31 3.96 14.45
C TRP A 183 3.14 4.40 13.57
N ASN A 184 3.27 4.12 12.30
CA ASN A 184 2.22 4.31 11.31
C ASN A 184 2.19 3.08 10.40
N THR A 185 1.14 2.29 10.55
CA THR A 185 0.98 1.02 9.82
C THR A 185 0.98 1.21 8.32
N MET A 186 0.35 2.28 7.83
CA MET A 186 0.32 2.55 6.40
C MET A 186 1.67 3.00 5.86
N ALA A 187 2.40 3.82 6.60
CA ALA A 187 3.76 4.18 6.22
C ALA A 187 4.69 2.96 6.21
N HIS A 188 4.44 1.98 7.10
CA HIS A 188 5.17 0.71 7.09
C HIS A 188 4.87 -0.11 5.83
N ILE A 189 3.61 -0.26 5.46
CA ILE A 189 3.20 -0.94 4.21
C ILE A 189 3.75 -0.21 2.98
N ASP A 190 3.68 1.12 2.96
CA ASP A 190 4.14 1.96 1.84
C ASP A 190 5.64 1.78 1.55
N LYS A 191 6.47 1.48 2.56
CA LYS A 191 7.90 1.17 2.34
C LYS A 191 8.09 -0.03 1.40
N TYR A 192 7.37 -1.12 1.64
CA TYR A 192 7.41 -2.31 0.78
C TYR A 192 6.82 -2.02 -0.58
N TYR A 193 5.67 -1.34 -0.61
CA TYR A 193 5.02 -0.96 -1.86
C TYR A 193 5.94 -0.11 -2.76
N ARG A 194 6.54 0.95 -2.24
CA ARG A 194 7.47 1.82 -2.98
C ARG A 194 8.68 1.05 -3.49
N THR A 195 9.24 0.17 -2.68
CA THR A 195 10.37 -0.66 -3.06
C THR A 195 10.02 -1.56 -4.24
N LEU A 196 8.89 -2.27 -4.17
CA LEU A 196 8.43 -3.11 -5.28
C LEU A 196 8.17 -2.30 -6.56
N LYS A 197 7.52 -1.16 -6.44
CA LYS A 197 7.25 -0.27 -7.59
C LYS A 197 8.55 0.29 -8.19
N SER A 198 9.60 0.50 -7.40
CA SER A 198 10.90 0.95 -7.90
C SER A 198 11.60 -0.09 -8.77
N PHE A 199 11.32 -1.39 -8.55
CA PHE A 199 11.77 -2.49 -9.40
C PHE A 199 10.86 -2.76 -10.60
N GLY A 200 9.80 -1.97 -10.76
CA GLY A 200 8.80 -2.20 -11.82
C GLY A 200 7.95 -3.45 -11.59
N ALA A 201 7.84 -3.92 -10.34
CA ALA A 201 7.04 -5.10 -10.04
C ALA A 201 5.53 -4.79 -10.20
N PRO A 202 4.77 -5.70 -10.81
CA PRO A 202 3.32 -5.69 -10.69
C PRO A 202 2.93 -6.05 -9.26
N VAL A 203 2.15 -5.18 -8.61
CA VAL A 203 1.74 -5.36 -7.22
C VAL A 203 0.22 -5.47 -7.16
N ASP A 204 -0.28 -6.39 -6.36
CA ASP A 204 -1.66 -6.43 -5.90
C ASP A 204 -1.68 -6.35 -4.37
N ILE A 205 -2.56 -5.51 -3.83
CA ILE A 205 -2.79 -5.45 -2.38
C ILE A 205 -4.05 -6.24 -2.11
N ILE A 206 -3.90 -7.37 -1.41
CA ILE A 206 -4.95 -8.37 -1.28
C ILE A 206 -5.24 -8.71 0.17
N ASN A 207 -6.44 -9.19 0.42
CA ASN A 207 -6.78 -9.83 1.68
C ASN A 207 -6.25 -11.27 1.71
N GLU A 208 -6.01 -11.80 2.90
CA GLU A 208 -5.52 -13.14 3.13
C GLU A 208 -6.43 -14.27 2.59
N SER A 209 -7.72 -13.97 2.33
CA SER A 209 -8.68 -14.94 1.77
C SER A 209 -8.42 -15.25 0.29
N LYS A 210 -7.69 -14.40 -0.42
CA LYS A 210 -7.36 -14.61 -1.84
C LYS A 210 -6.40 -15.77 -2.03
N ASP A 211 -6.44 -16.35 -3.22
CA ASP A 211 -5.54 -17.42 -3.61
C ASP A 211 -4.09 -16.90 -3.78
N LEU A 212 -3.21 -17.32 -2.88
CA LEU A 212 -1.81 -16.92 -2.87
C LEU A 212 -0.97 -17.60 -3.95
N SER A 213 -1.43 -18.73 -4.49
CA SER A 213 -0.68 -19.51 -5.50
C SER A 213 -0.39 -18.74 -6.79
N GLN A 214 -1.15 -17.67 -7.04
CA GLN A 214 -0.99 -16.80 -8.19
C GLN A 214 0.21 -15.85 -8.08
N TYR A 215 0.85 -15.77 -6.92
CA TYR A 215 1.91 -14.82 -6.62
C TYR A 215 3.21 -15.53 -6.27
N PRO A 216 4.28 -15.37 -7.06
CA PRO A 216 5.60 -15.90 -6.69
C PRO A 216 6.14 -15.34 -5.37
N VAL A 217 5.73 -14.12 -5.01
CA VAL A 217 6.16 -13.44 -3.78
C VAL A 217 4.94 -12.83 -3.09
N VAL A 218 4.83 -13.08 -1.80
CA VAL A 218 3.81 -12.50 -0.90
C VAL A 218 4.52 -11.80 0.26
N ILE A 219 4.17 -10.56 0.52
CA ILE A 219 4.68 -9.80 1.67
C ILE A 219 3.53 -9.56 2.64
N ALA A 220 3.73 -9.86 3.91
CA ALA A 220 2.78 -9.64 5.00
C ALA A 220 3.32 -8.59 5.99
N PRO A 221 3.16 -7.28 5.71
CA PRO A 221 3.73 -6.22 6.54
C PRO A 221 2.97 -6.10 7.86
N ALA A 222 3.67 -6.28 8.99
CA ALA A 222 3.12 -6.16 10.33
C ALA A 222 1.77 -6.90 10.50
N TYR A 223 1.69 -8.14 10.05
CA TYR A 223 0.46 -8.94 10.06
C TYR A 223 0.21 -9.52 11.46
N GLN A 224 -0.24 -8.67 12.38
CA GLN A 224 -0.26 -8.93 13.81
C GLN A 224 -1.28 -9.99 14.22
N MET A 225 -2.48 -9.95 13.62
CA MET A 225 -3.57 -10.86 13.97
C MET A 225 -3.55 -12.08 13.05
N ALA A 226 -3.35 -13.25 13.64
CA ALA A 226 -3.31 -14.50 12.90
C ALA A 226 -3.94 -15.63 13.73
N ASP A 227 -4.39 -16.67 13.05
CA ASP A 227 -4.87 -17.92 13.63
C ASP A 227 -4.18 -19.11 12.97
N LYS A 228 -4.49 -20.28 13.46
CA LYS A 228 -3.92 -21.51 12.90
C LYS A 228 -4.27 -21.71 11.43
N ALA A 229 -5.47 -21.34 11.02
CA ALA A 229 -5.90 -21.48 9.63
C ALA A 229 -5.04 -20.63 8.68
N LEU A 230 -4.72 -19.39 9.06
CA LEU A 230 -3.82 -18.54 8.30
C LEU A 230 -2.38 -19.09 8.30
N ALA A 231 -1.88 -19.52 9.46
CA ALA A 231 -0.55 -20.12 9.56
C ALA A 231 -0.42 -21.37 8.68
N ASP A 232 -1.44 -22.23 8.64
CA ASP A 232 -1.47 -23.43 7.79
C ASP A 232 -1.47 -23.05 6.29
N ARG A 233 -2.23 -22.04 5.88
CA ARG A 233 -2.24 -21.53 4.50
C ARG A 233 -0.89 -20.96 4.09
N TRP A 234 -0.22 -20.23 4.97
CA TRP A 234 1.12 -19.71 4.71
C TRP A 234 2.14 -20.85 4.57
N ASN A 235 2.05 -21.88 5.43
CA ASN A 235 2.87 -23.09 5.33
C ASN A 235 2.65 -23.81 3.99
N GLU A 236 1.40 -23.99 3.58
CA GLU A 236 1.06 -24.60 2.30
C GLU A 236 1.62 -23.81 1.11
N TYR A 237 1.44 -22.49 1.13
CA TYR A 237 1.97 -21.60 0.11
C TYR A 237 3.50 -21.72 -0.04
N VAL A 238 4.23 -21.72 1.07
CA VAL A 238 5.69 -21.85 1.05
C VAL A 238 6.12 -23.26 0.61
N ARG A 239 5.48 -24.31 1.09
CA ARG A 239 5.77 -25.70 0.66
C ARG A 239 5.54 -25.91 -0.84
N ASN A 240 4.63 -25.17 -1.43
CA ASN A 240 4.35 -25.20 -2.87
C ASN A 240 5.29 -24.27 -3.69
N GLY A 241 6.34 -23.73 -3.07
CA GLY A 241 7.39 -22.94 -3.74
C GLY A 241 7.15 -21.43 -3.73
N GLY A 242 6.17 -20.93 -3.00
CA GLY A 242 5.95 -19.50 -2.82
C GLY A 242 6.99 -18.87 -1.88
N ASN A 243 7.32 -17.61 -2.13
CA ASN A 243 8.21 -16.82 -1.27
C ASN A 243 7.39 -15.89 -0.39
N LEU A 244 7.42 -16.14 0.93
CA LEU A 244 6.69 -15.36 1.92
C LEU A 244 7.65 -14.48 2.72
N VAL A 245 7.39 -13.18 2.73
CA VAL A 245 8.12 -12.19 3.54
C VAL A 245 7.23 -11.75 4.70
N LEU A 246 7.60 -12.15 5.90
CA LEU A 246 6.98 -11.68 7.14
C LEU A 246 7.83 -10.56 7.72
N THR A 247 7.17 -9.58 8.34
CA THR A 247 7.88 -8.47 8.97
C THR A 247 7.64 -8.44 10.47
N CYS A 248 8.17 -7.46 11.16
CA CYS A 248 7.95 -7.30 12.58
C CYS A 248 6.44 -7.29 12.93
N ARG A 249 6.12 -7.65 14.15
CA ARG A 249 4.76 -7.71 14.72
C ARG A 249 3.85 -8.78 14.12
N THR A 250 4.37 -9.72 13.36
CA THR A 250 3.55 -10.77 12.73
C THR A 250 3.12 -11.81 13.76
N ALA A 251 1.85 -12.25 13.69
CA ALA A 251 1.25 -13.32 14.52
C ALA A 251 1.40 -13.12 16.03
N GLN A 252 1.33 -11.89 16.50
CA GLN A 252 1.40 -11.57 17.93
C GLN A 252 0.06 -11.67 18.65
N LYS A 253 -1.05 -11.71 17.92
CA LYS A 253 -2.41 -11.76 18.47
C LYS A 253 -3.29 -12.73 17.72
N ASP A 254 -4.27 -13.27 18.41
CA ASP A 254 -5.36 -14.01 17.78
C ASP A 254 -6.36 -13.05 17.07
N ARG A 255 -7.40 -13.62 16.44
CA ARG A 255 -8.43 -12.87 15.72
C ARG A 255 -9.29 -11.95 16.60
N TYR A 256 -9.25 -12.14 17.91
CA TYR A 256 -9.95 -11.30 18.90
C TYR A 256 -9.04 -10.23 19.51
N GLY A 257 -7.78 -10.16 19.08
CA GLY A 257 -6.80 -9.20 19.59
C GLY A 257 -6.17 -9.61 20.93
N ARG A 258 -6.33 -10.88 21.34
CA ARG A 258 -5.75 -11.44 22.56
C ARG A 258 -4.31 -11.89 22.27
N LEU A 259 -3.41 -11.65 23.23
CA LEU A 259 -2.06 -12.24 23.20
C LEU A 259 -2.11 -13.75 23.50
N PRO A 260 -1.25 -14.55 22.87
CA PRO A 260 -1.17 -15.98 23.14
C PRO A 260 -0.64 -16.26 24.55
N GLU A 261 -1.00 -17.42 25.10
CA GLU A 261 -0.41 -17.94 26.35
C GLU A 261 0.92 -18.70 26.08
N ALA A 262 1.57 -18.39 24.99
CA ALA A 262 2.82 -18.95 24.49
C ALA A 262 3.77 -17.84 24.06
N PRO A 263 5.07 -18.07 23.91
CA PRO A 263 6.01 -17.09 23.38
C PRO A 263 5.55 -16.54 22.02
N PHE A 264 5.81 -15.28 21.77
CA PHE A 264 5.51 -14.67 20.48
C PHE A 264 6.22 -15.42 19.34
N GLY A 265 5.52 -15.57 18.21
CA GLY A 265 6.02 -16.34 17.07
C GLY A 265 5.72 -17.85 17.14
N SER A 266 5.25 -18.39 18.27
CA SER A 266 4.95 -19.84 18.39
C SER A 266 3.96 -20.33 17.35
N LEU A 267 2.95 -19.52 17.01
CA LEU A 267 1.93 -19.86 16.01
C LEU A 267 2.52 -20.13 14.61
N ILE A 268 3.61 -19.46 14.29
CA ILE A 268 4.29 -19.53 12.99
C ILE A 268 5.67 -20.17 13.07
N TYR A 269 5.99 -20.85 14.18
CA TYR A 269 7.29 -21.47 14.38
C TYR A 269 7.60 -22.51 13.30
N ASP A 270 6.64 -23.36 12.96
CA ASP A 270 6.79 -24.38 11.90
C ASP A 270 7.08 -23.77 10.52
N LEU A 271 6.68 -22.53 10.31
CA LEU A 271 6.90 -21.78 9.08
C LEU A 271 8.26 -21.08 9.07
N THR A 272 8.62 -20.45 10.20
CA THR A 272 9.78 -19.55 10.27
C THR A 272 11.02 -20.20 10.87
N GLY A 273 10.83 -21.23 11.69
CA GLY A 273 11.89 -21.83 12.48
C GLY A 273 12.48 -20.90 13.55
N ASN A 274 11.86 -19.75 13.80
CA ASN A 274 12.37 -18.74 14.71
C ASN A 274 11.46 -18.56 15.92
N GLU A 275 12.05 -18.37 17.09
CA GLU A 275 11.36 -17.86 18.28
C GLU A 275 11.69 -16.39 18.47
N MET A 276 10.73 -15.61 18.92
CA MET A 276 10.99 -14.23 19.33
C MET A 276 11.36 -14.22 20.81
N GLU A 277 12.60 -13.83 21.13
CA GLU A 277 13.08 -13.73 22.50
C GLU A 277 12.46 -12.49 23.19
N PHE A 278 12.52 -11.35 22.54
CA PHE A 278 11.87 -10.10 22.96
C PHE A 278 11.78 -9.11 21.80
N TYR A 279 11.03 -8.03 22.00
CA TYR A 279 11.02 -6.89 21.09
C TYR A 279 11.51 -5.64 21.83
N ASP A 280 12.04 -4.70 21.07
CA ASP A 280 12.53 -3.43 21.59
C ASP A 280 11.99 -2.25 20.77
N LEU A 281 11.90 -1.10 21.44
CA LEU A 281 11.35 0.14 20.90
C LEU A 281 12.36 1.25 21.11
N LEU A 282 12.67 1.96 20.04
CA LEU A 282 13.62 3.07 20.09
C LEU A 282 12.91 4.41 19.94
N LEU A 283 13.50 5.42 20.54
CA LEU A 283 13.14 6.80 20.26
C LEU A 283 13.50 7.13 18.80
N PRO A 284 12.68 7.92 18.12
CA PRO A 284 12.98 8.32 16.73
C PRO A 284 14.31 9.05 16.59
N GLU A 285 14.70 9.75 17.65
CA GLU A 285 15.90 10.57 17.75
C GLU A 285 17.16 9.72 18.02
N GLU A 286 16.99 8.47 18.47
CA GLU A 286 18.06 7.54 18.83
C GLU A 286 17.91 6.22 18.06
N PRO A 287 18.16 6.21 16.74
CA PRO A 287 18.05 5.00 15.94
C PRO A 287 19.09 3.98 16.35
N GLY A 288 18.69 2.72 16.38
CA GLY A 288 19.61 1.61 16.57
C GLY A 288 20.36 1.27 15.28
N LYS A 289 21.37 0.42 15.41
CA LYS A 289 22.18 -0.05 14.31
C LYS A 289 22.04 -1.56 14.14
N PHE A 290 22.15 -2.02 12.91
CA PHE A 290 22.32 -3.43 12.59
C PHE A 290 23.32 -3.60 11.45
N VAL A 291 23.94 -4.75 11.38
CA VAL A 291 24.87 -5.10 10.31
C VAL A 291 24.27 -6.22 9.47
N MET A 292 24.33 -6.07 8.17
CA MET A 292 23.94 -7.08 7.20
C MET A 292 24.95 -7.06 6.05
N ASP A 293 25.51 -8.22 5.69
CA ASP A 293 26.54 -8.35 4.65
C ASP A 293 27.73 -7.39 4.83
N GLY A 294 28.15 -7.19 6.09
CA GLY A 294 29.28 -6.30 6.42
C GLY A 294 28.98 -4.81 6.31
N LYS A 295 27.73 -4.42 6.01
CA LYS A 295 27.29 -3.02 5.95
C LYS A 295 26.45 -2.69 7.16
N GLU A 296 26.69 -1.50 7.71
CA GLU A 296 25.89 -0.96 8.81
C GLU A 296 24.66 -0.24 8.27
N TYR A 297 23.52 -0.51 8.90
CA TYR A 297 22.24 0.13 8.65
C TYR A 297 21.65 0.65 9.96
N THR A 298 20.69 1.54 9.87
CA THR A 298 19.92 2.03 11.01
C THR A 298 18.51 1.45 11.03
N TRP A 299 17.98 1.24 12.23
CA TRP A 299 16.58 0.90 12.45
C TRP A 299 15.97 1.80 13.53
N ASN A 300 14.68 1.95 13.50
CA ASN A 300 13.94 2.72 14.49
C ASN A 300 12.55 2.13 14.71
N SER A 301 11.86 2.65 15.69
CA SER A 301 10.47 2.33 16.04
C SER A 301 10.26 0.95 16.65
N TRP A 302 10.62 -0.14 15.96
CA TRP A 302 10.36 -1.51 16.42
C TRP A 302 11.44 -2.46 15.92
N GLY A 303 12.03 -3.21 16.82
CA GLY A 303 12.97 -4.30 16.52
C GLY A 303 12.54 -5.57 17.25
N GLU A 304 12.72 -6.71 16.61
CA GLU A 304 12.49 -8.03 17.20
C GLU A 304 13.80 -8.80 17.24
N ILE A 305 14.10 -9.34 18.41
CA ILE A 305 15.25 -10.20 18.60
C ILE A 305 14.76 -11.65 18.43
N LEU A 306 15.23 -12.25 17.35
CA LEU A 306 14.85 -13.60 16.97
C LEU A 306 15.96 -14.57 17.38
N LYS A 307 15.51 -15.73 17.88
CA LYS A 307 16.39 -16.88 18.16
C LYS A 307 16.21 -17.88 17.01
N PRO A 308 17.17 -17.94 16.07
CA PRO A 308 17.06 -18.81 14.91
C PRO A 308 17.19 -20.29 15.31
N GLY A 309 16.35 -21.12 14.73
CA GLY A 309 16.46 -22.58 14.79
C GLY A 309 17.59 -23.11 13.88
N LYS A 310 17.74 -24.44 13.85
CA LYS A 310 18.87 -25.08 13.14
C LYS A 310 18.88 -24.85 11.63
N ASP A 311 17.70 -24.72 11.03
CA ASP A 311 17.53 -24.59 9.59
C ASP A 311 17.35 -23.13 9.15
N CYS A 312 17.61 -22.19 10.06
CA CYS A 312 17.50 -20.76 9.81
C CYS A 312 18.84 -20.14 9.50
N GLN A 313 18.89 -19.31 8.47
CA GLN A 313 20.04 -18.48 8.14
C GLN A 313 19.80 -17.05 8.63
N SER A 314 20.70 -16.56 9.50
CA SER A 314 20.69 -15.16 9.93
C SER A 314 21.53 -14.33 8.98
N TRP A 315 20.96 -13.25 8.43
CA TRP A 315 21.66 -12.34 7.52
C TRP A 315 22.07 -11.03 8.19
N GLY A 316 21.54 -10.75 9.37
CA GLY A 316 21.83 -9.51 10.06
C GLY A 316 21.84 -9.66 11.58
N CYS A 317 22.56 -8.79 12.25
CA CYS A 317 22.65 -8.73 13.69
C CYS A 317 22.40 -7.32 14.17
N LEU A 318 21.52 -7.17 15.18
CA LEU A 318 21.30 -5.89 15.85
C LEU A 318 22.51 -5.55 16.72
N LEU A 319 22.99 -4.33 16.60
CA LEU A 319 24.05 -3.80 17.44
C LEU A 319 23.44 -3.01 18.59
N TYR A 320 23.56 -3.50 19.80
CA TYR A 320 23.21 -2.74 21.01
C TYR A 320 24.40 -1.88 21.44
N THR A 321 24.14 -0.62 21.77
CA THR A 321 25.17 0.32 22.24
C THR A 321 25.69 0.02 23.63
N SER A 322 25.04 -0.84 24.41
CA SER A 322 25.56 -1.38 25.66
C SER A 322 26.17 -2.76 25.42
N PRO A 323 27.40 -3.02 25.82
CA PRO A 323 28.00 -4.34 25.72
C PRO A 323 27.19 -5.32 26.58
N SER A 324 26.39 -6.15 25.92
CA SER A 324 25.77 -7.29 26.58
C SER A 324 26.86 -8.21 27.12
N PRO A 325 26.70 -8.82 28.29
CA PRO A 325 27.62 -9.85 28.77
C PRO A 325 27.84 -11.02 27.79
N ARG A 326 26.97 -11.17 26.79
CA ARG A 326 27.06 -12.19 25.71
C ARG A 326 28.09 -11.79 24.62
N ASP A 327 28.26 -10.49 24.34
CA ASP A 327 29.20 -10.04 23.29
C ASP A 327 30.65 -10.33 23.61
N LYS A 328 30.99 -10.51 24.90
CA LYS A 328 32.34 -10.91 25.34
C LYS A 328 32.68 -12.37 25.08
N ARG A 329 31.71 -13.21 24.69
CA ARG A 329 31.95 -14.65 24.41
C ARG A 329 32.16 -14.98 22.94
N GLN A 330 31.89 -14.06 22.02
CA GLN A 330 32.11 -14.25 20.58
C GLN A 330 33.44 -13.71 20.05
N SER A 331 34.25 -13.09 20.90
CA SER A 331 35.57 -12.58 20.54
C SER A 331 36.75 -13.43 21.10
N ARG A 332 36.52 -14.74 21.22
CA ARG A 332 37.61 -15.69 21.49
C ARG A 332 37.59 -16.84 20.52
#